data_22aa754daa595b3e026e8190314281ee
#
_entry.id   22aa754daa595b3e026e8190314281ee
#
_cell.length_a   1.000
_cell.length_b   1.000
_cell.length_c   1.000
_cell.angle_alpha   90.00
_cell.angle_beta   90.00
_cell.angle_gamma   90.00
#
_symmetry.space_group_name_H-M   'P 1'
#
loop_
_entity.id
_entity.type
_entity.pdbx_description
1 polymer ?
#
loop_
_entity_poly.entity_id
_entity_poly.type
_entity_poly.pdbx_seq_one_letter_code
_entity_poly.pdbx_strand_id
1 'polypeptide(L)'
;MKGIIVANTKYIFVTGGVVSSLGKGIVSASLGKLLQARGYRVTIQKFDPYINVDPGTLNPYEHGECFVTVDGHETDLDLGHYERFLNLPTTRANSITTGRIYQSVIDKERRGDYLGKTVQVIPHITDEIKRNVKLLGAKNQFDFVITEIGGTVGDIESLPFIESVRQLRWELGRDCLCVHLTYVPFIAAAKEYKTKPTQHSVKQLQELGVQPDMLVLRAEHELNAEILRKVALFCNVSKEAVIQSVDVPTIYEVPLMLQRQRMDSIALEKLGLEVGPTPELNPWKDFLDRMKRATDVVRIGLVGKYVELQDAYKSIDESLLIASIYNDRKLDLRLIHSEKINDANAAELLADMDGVVIAPGFGQRGVEGKFAAIRYLREHDIPTLGICLGMQCMVIEFARDVLGLEGANSTEMDPQTLHPVIDLMEDQKNVVNMGGTMRLGTYDCTLRPGSHICAAYGKEHIQERHRHRFEFNNEYKDRFEAAGMQCVGENPDTGLVEAVEVSGLRWFIGVQYHPEYTSTVLSPNPLFMGFIKAAINK
;
A
#
# COMPACT_ATOMS: atom_id res chain seq x y z
N MET A 1 -4.40 10.10 27.97
CA MET A 1 -5.47 9.11 28.23
C MET A 1 -4.83 7.87 28.85
N LYS A 2 -5.39 7.33 29.96
CA LYS A 2 -4.93 6.02 30.48
C LYS A 2 -5.33 4.98 29.42
N GLY A 3 -4.37 4.25 28.85
CA GLY A 3 -4.64 3.19 27.87
C GLY A 3 -5.57 2.13 28.48
N ILE A 4 -6.56 1.70 27.71
CA ILE A 4 -7.43 0.58 28.06
C ILE A 4 -6.56 -0.67 28.00
N ILE A 5 -6.38 -1.37 29.11
CA ILE A 5 -5.62 -2.62 29.15
C ILE A 5 -6.58 -3.77 28.87
N VAL A 6 -6.45 -4.40 27.71
CA VAL A 6 -7.13 -5.65 27.38
C VAL A 6 -6.30 -6.81 27.95
N ALA A 7 -6.91 -7.69 28.72
CA ALA A 7 -6.21 -8.79 29.38
C ALA A 7 -5.53 -9.76 28.38
N ASN A 8 -6.19 -10.00 27.24
CA ASN A 8 -5.67 -10.83 26.14
C ASN A 8 -5.92 -10.12 24.80
N THR A 9 -4.99 -10.26 23.86
CA THR A 9 -5.18 -9.79 22.47
C THR A 9 -6.44 -10.39 21.86
N LYS A 10 -7.27 -9.55 21.21
CA LYS A 10 -8.48 -9.95 20.49
C LYS A 10 -8.16 -10.11 19.00
N TYR A 11 -8.70 -11.16 18.40
CA TYR A 11 -8.47 -11.49 16.99
C TYR A 11 -9.77 -11.31 16.19
N ILE A 12 -9.72 -10.51 15.14
CA ILE A 12 -10.85 -10.27 14.24
C ILE A 12 -10.49 -10.83 12.87
N PHE A 13 -11.18 -11.86 12.41
CA PHE A 13 -11.01 -12.40 11.07
C PHE A 13 -11.99 -11.73 10.10
N VAL A 14 -11.48 -11.20 9.00
CA VAL A 14 -12.27 -10.59 7.93
C VAL A 14 -12.18 -11.51 6.73
N THR A 15 -13.30 -12.14 6.39
CA THR A 15 -13.44 -13.04 5.23
C THR A 15 -14.35 -12.42 4.19
N GLY A 16 -14.28 -12.88 2.95
CA GLY A 16 -15.15 -12.39 1.87
C GLY A 16 -15.68 -13.51 1.00
N GLY A 17 -16.83 -13.28 0.39
CA GLY A 17 -17.43 -14.21 -0.52
C GLY A 17 -18.17 -13.51 -1.67
N VAL A 18 -18.66 -14.31 -2.61
CA VAL A 18 -19.34 -13.91 -3.84
C VAL A 18 -18.37 -13.49 -4.96
N VAL A 19 -17.58 -12.43 -4.76
CA VAL A 19 -16.61 -11.93 -5.75
C VAL A 19 -15.38 -11.34 -5.04
N SER A 20 -14.27 -11.20 -5.76
CA SER A 20 -13.10 -10.46 -5.31
C SER A 20 -13.36 -8.94 -5.28
N SER A 21 -12.43 -8.16 -4.78
CA SER A 21 -12.48 -6.68 -4.77
C SER A 21 -13.69 -6.06 -4.07
N LEU A 22 -14.27 -6.75 -3.08
CA LEU A 22 -15.39 -6.23 -2.27
C LEU A 22 -14.98 -5.12 -1.29
N GLY A 23 -13.68 -4.86 -1.14
CA GLY A 23 -13.15 -3.88 -0.20
C GLY A 23 -12.91 -4.43 1.21
N LYS A 24 -12.54 -5.72 1.35
CA LYS A 24 -12.12 -6.30 2.64
C LYS A 24 -11.05 -5.46 3.32
N GLY A 25 -10.01 -5.06 2.58
CA GLY A 25 -8.90 -4.22 3.07
C GLY A 25 -9.37 -2.90 3.64
N ILE A 26 -10.26 -2.21 2.93
CA ILE A 26 -10.81 -0.92 3.37
C ILE A 26 -11.71 -1.08 4.60
N VAL A 27 -12.51 -2.13 4.66
CA VAL A 27 -13.35 -2.41 5.86
C VAL A 27 -12.46 -2.77 7.05
N SER A 28 -11.43 -3.60 6.86
CA SER A 28 -10.45 -3.94 7.90
C SER A 28 -9.72 -2.71 8.42
N ALA A 29 -9.21 -1.86 7.52
CA ALA A 29 -8.54 -0.61 7.84
C ALA A 29 -9.47 0.37 8.57
N SER A 30 -10.73 0.47 8.13
CA SER A 30 -11.74 1.33 8.74
C SER A 30 -12.11 0.87 10.15
N LEU A 31 -12.36 -0.43 10.35
CA LEU A 31 -12.62 -1.00 11.67
C LEU A 31 -11.41 -0.80 12.59
N GLY A 32 -10.19 -1.06 12.08
CA GLY A 32 -8.95 -0.80 12.81
C GLY A 32 -8.83 0.67 13.24
N LYS A 33 -9.15 1.61 12.35
CA LYS A 33 -9.17 3.05 12.66
C LYS A 33 -10.17 3.42 13.75
N LEU A 34 -11.37 2.84 13.72
CA LEU A 34 -12.40 3.08 14.72
C LEU A 34 -11.98 2.53 16.11
N LEU A 35 -11.41 1.33 16.15
CA LEU A 35 -10.88 0.75 17.40
C LEU A 35 -9.68 1.57 17.93
N GLN A 36 -8.81 2.04 17.04
CA GLN A 36 -7.70 2.92 17.40
C GLN A 36 -8.18 4.26 17.99
N ALA A 37 -9.25 4.84 17.43
CA ALA A 37 -9.86 6.05 17.95
C ALA A 37 -10.49 5.87 19.34
N ARG A 38 -10.83 4.65 19.73
CA ARG A 38 -11.26 4.30 21.08
C ARG A 38 -10.09 4.14 22.07
N GLY A 39 -8.84 4.24 21.59
CA GLY A 39 -7.63 4.12 22.41
C GLY A 39 -7.01 2.74 22.45
N TYR A 40 -7.48 1.79 21.62
CA TYR A 40 -6.87 0.47 21.51
C TYR A 40 -5.66 0.48 20.58
N ARG A 41 -4.68 -0.36 20.87
CA ARG A 41 -3.53 -0.63 19.99
C ARG A 41 -3.96 -1.69 18.97
N VAL A 42 -3.96 -1.33 17.70
CA VAL A 42 -4.51 -2.16 16.63
C VAL A 42 -3.47 -2.37 15.54
N THR A 43 -3.36 -3.59 15.04
CA THR A 43 -2.62 -3.91 13.82
C THR A 43 -3.46 -4.78 12.90
N ILE A 44 -3.09 -4.81 11.61
CA ILE A 44 -3.81 -5.59 10.59
C ILE A 44 -2.82 -6.53 9.91
N GLN A 45 -3.26 -7.77 9.65
CA GLN A 45 -2.53 -8.77 8.87
C GLN A 45 -3.30 -9.06 7.59
N LYS A 46 -2.56 -9.31 6.51
CA LYS A 46 -3.08 -9.85 5.24
C LYS A 46 -2.61 -11.28 5.06
N PHE A 47 -3.53 -12.18 4.76
CA PHE A 47 -3.24 -13.55 4.38
C PHE A 47 -3.70 -13.81 2.95
N ASP A 48 -2.74 -13.98 2.04
CA ASP A 48 -3.00 -14.14 0.61
C ASP A 48 -2.93 -15.62 0.21
N PRO A 49 -3.95 -16.14 -0.49
CA PRO A 49 -4.04 -17.56 -0.80
C PRO A 49 -3.19 -17.99 -2.00
N TYR A 50 -2.48 -17.10 -2.69
CA TYR A 50 -1.64 -17.47 -3.82
C TYR A 50 -0.33 -18.18 -3.38
N ILE A 51 0.23 -18.99 -4.31
CA ILE A 51 1.42 -19.84 -4.08
C ILE A 51 2.74 -19.05 -4.13
N ASN A 52 2.75 -17.83 -4.63
CA ASN A 52 3.95 -17.01 -4.62
C ASN A 52 4.43 -16.79 -3.17
N VAL A 53 5.74 -16.82 -2.94
CA VAL A 53 6.33 -16.58 -1.62
C VAL A 53 6.10 -15.13 -1.19
N ASP A 54 6.26 -14.22 -2.14
CA ASP A 54 5.95 -12.79 -2.05
C ASP A 54 5.55 -12.25 -3.43
N PRO A 55 4.99 -11.02 -3.54
CA PRO A 55 4.61 -10.43 -4.81
C PRO A 55 5.75 -9.71 -5.55
N GLY A 56 6.99 -9.76 -5.07
CA GLY A 56 8.10 -8.98 -5.62
C GLY A 56 8.42 -9.24 -7.09
N THR A 57 8.11 -10.44 -7.59
CA THR A 57 8.29 -10.83 -8.99
C THR A 57 6.99 -10.80 -9.81
N LEU A 58 5.86 -10.41 -9.21
CA LEU A 58 4.59 -10.35 -9.89
C LEU A 58 4.50 -9.15 -10.84
N ASN A 59 3.74 -9.32 -11.92
CA ASN A 59 3.48 -8.24 -12.85
C ASN A 59 2.49 -7.24 -12.23
N PRO A 60 2.81 -5.93 -12.16
CA PRO A 60 1.88 -4.91 -11.66
C PRO A 60 0.52 -4.86 -12.37
N TYR A 61 0.43 -5.30 -13.61
CA TYR A 61 -0.84 -5.40 -14.34
C TYR A 61 -1.79 -6.48 -13.79
N GLU A 62 -1.29 -7.46 -13.03
CA GLU A 62 -2.12 -8.52 -12.45
C GLU A 62 -2.45 -8.28 -10.99
N HIS A 63 -1.52 -7.69 -10.23
CA HIS A 63 -1.62 -7.57 -8.77
C HIS A 63 -1.62 -6.13 -8.23
N GLY A 64 -1.45 -5.12 -9.10
CA GLY A 64 -1.23 -3.74 -8.67
C GLY A 64 0.19 -3.50 -8.18
N GLU A 65 0.39 -2.45 -7.39
CA GLU A 65 1.71 -2.13 -6.86
C GLU A 65 2.22 -3.17 -5.86
N CYS A 66 3.53 -3.36 -5.83
CA CYS A 66 4.20 -4.09 -4.78
C CYS A 66 4.59 -3.10 -3.67
N PHE A 67 3.96 -3.22 -2.51
CA PHE A 67 4.25 -2.40 -1.33
C PHE A 67 5.40 -3.01 -0.53
N VAL A 68 6.22 -2.20 0.15
CA VAL A 68 7.35 -2.66 0.95
C VAL A 68 7.19 -2.24 2.40
N THR A 69 7.31 -3.21 3.32
CA THR A 69 7.27 -2.97 4.77
C THR A 69 8.56 -2.34 5.30
N VAL A 70 8.55 -1.83 6.54
CA VAL A 70 9.74 -1.21 7.15
C VAL A 70 10.94 -2.14 7.27
N ASP A 71 10.69 -3.45 7.44
CA ASP A 71 11.72 -4.49 7.54
C ASP A 71 12.05 -5.19 6.19
N GLY A 72 11.64 -4.57 5.06
CA GLY A 72 12.05 -4.98 3.73
C GLY A 72 11.30 -6.18 3.16
N HIS A 73 10.06 -6.41 3.57
CA HIS A 73 9.24 -7.45 2.95
C HIS A 73 8.34 -6.87 1.84
N GLU A 74 8.39 -7.47 0.66
CA GLU A 74 7.52 -7.16 -0.47
C GLU A 74 6.13 -7.74 -0.22
N THR A 75 5.09 -6.93 -0.42
CA THR A 75 3.71 -7.28 -0.04
C THR A 75 2.69 -6.76 -1.04
N ASP A 76 1.46 -7.24 -0.89
CA ASP A 76 0.29 -6.73 -1.60
C ASP A 76 -0.02 -5.26 -1.23
N LEU A 77 -0.67 -4.54 -2.13
CA LEU A 77 -1.04 -3.11 -2.00
C LEU A 77 -1.96 -2.82 -0.79
N ASP A 78 -2.68 -3.82 -0.28
CA ASP A 78 -3.57 -3.66 0.87
C ASP A 78 -2.82 -3.20 2.13
N LEU A 79 -1.54 -3.58 2.29
CA LEU A 79 -0.74 -3.10 3.41
C LEU A 79 -0.54 -1.58 3.37
N GLY A 80 -0.44 -1.00 2.18
CA GLY A 80 -0.45 0.45 2.00
C GLY A 80 -1.74 1.09 2.52
N HIS A 81 -2.90 0.48 2.27
CA HIS A 81 -4.16 0.95 2.85
C HIS A 81 -4.16 0.87 4.38
N TYR A 82 -3.66 -0.23 4.96
CA TYR A 82 -3.60 -0.37 6.42
C TYR A 82 -2.74 0.72 7.05
N GLU A 83 -1.55 0.98 6.51
CA GLU A 83 -0.67 2.03 7.01
C GLU A 83 -1.28 3.42 6.83
N ARG A 84 -1.89 3.72 5.69
CA ARG A 84 -2.55 5.02 5.43
C ARG A 84 -3.68 5.32 6.41
N PHE A 85 -4.46 4.30 6.79
CA PHE A 85 -5.57 4.46 7.73
C PHE A 85 -5.12 4.51 9.19
N LEU A 86 -4.22 3.59 9.59
CA LEU A 86 -3.79 3.46 10.98
C LEU A 86 -2.67 4.44 11.37
N ASN A 87 -1.96 4.99 10.40
CA ASN A 87 -0.73 5.76 10.63
C ASN A 87 0.28 4.94 11.46
N LEU A 88 0.43 3.66 11.12
CA LEU A 88 1.26 2.70 11.80
C LEU A 88 2.01 1.85 10.77
N PRO A 89 3.35 1.76 10.83
CA PRO A 89 4.12 0.96 9.90
C PRO A 89 3.86 -0.54 10.10
N THR A 90 3.93 -1.28 9.00
CA THR A 90 3.81 -2.74 8.96
C THR A 90 5.17 -3.41 8.79
N THR A 91 5.22 -4.69 9.17
CA THR A 91 6.39 -5.57 9.07
C THR A 91 6.02 -6.83 8.30
N ARG A 92 7.01 -7.68 8.00
CA ARG A 92 6.76 -8.99 7.37
C ARG A 92 5.79 -9.89 8.14
N ALA A 93 5.55 -9.62 9.41
CA ALA A 93 4.56 -10.36 10.20
C ALA A 93 3.12 -9.95 9.84
N ASN A 94 2.95 -8.84 9.15
CA ASN A 94 1.64 -8.36 8.71
C ASN A 94 1.22 -8.89 7.32
N SER A 95 2.11 -9.58 6.58
CA SER A 95 1.80 -10.17 5.27
C SER A 95 2.26 -11.61 5.22
N ILE A 96 1.34 -12.52 4.93
CA ILE A 96 1.58 -13.95 4.85
C ILE A 96 0.92 -14.51 3.59
N THR A 97 1.70 -15.23 2.78
CA THR A 97 1.19 -15.94 1.60
C THR A 97 1.12 -17.44 1.83
N THR A 98 0.29 -18.14 1.06
CA THR A 98 0.27 -19.60 1.04
C THR A 98 1.68 -20.15 0.73
N GLY A 99 2.36 -19.58 -0.26
CA GLY A 99 3.71 -20.01 -0.64
C GLY A 99 4.69 -19.97 0.54
N ARG A 100 4.67 -18.88 1.31
CA ARG A 100 5.53 -18.72 2.50
C ARG A 100 5.19 -19.73 3.60
N ILE A 101 3.89 -20.01 3.83
CA ILE A 101 3.46 -21.04 4.79
C ILE A 101 3.96 -22.43 4.39
N TYR A 102 3.72 -22.81 3.12
CA TYR A 102 4.13 -24.13 2.62
C TYR A 102 5.64 -24.26 2.60
N GLN A 103 6.38 -23.25 2.14
CA GLN A 103 7.84 -23.24 2.18
C GLN A 103 8.37 -23.48 3.60
N SER A 104 7.82 -22.76 4.60
CA SER A 104 8.20 -22.95 6.02
C SER A 104 8.00 -24.38 6.49
N VAL A 105 6.86 -25.00 6.14
CA VAL A 105 6.56 -26.39 6.52
C VAL A 105 7.47 -27.39 5.80
N ILE A 106 7.71 -27.19 4.50
CA ILE A 106 8.63 -28.04 3.71
C ILE A 106 10.06 -27.94 4.25
N ASP A 107 10.55 -26.73 4.55
CA ASP A 107 11.87 -26.53 5.12
C ASP A 107 12.03 -27.23 6.49
N LYS A 108 10.99 -27.19 7.34
CA LYS A 108 10.96 -27.93 8.61
C LYS A 108 10.99 -29.46 8.39
N GLU A 109 10.24 -29.94 7.41
CA GLU A 109 10.24 -31.36 7.03
C GLU A 109 11.64 -31.80 6.59
N ARG A 110 12.27 -31.02 5.69
CA ARG A 110 13.63 -31.32 5.19
C ARG A 110 14.70 -31.28 6.29
N ARG A 111 14.55 -30.47 7.33
CA ARG A 111 15.45 -30.47 8.49
C ARG A 111 15.17 -31.60 9.49
N GLY A 112 14.07 -32.35 9.35
CA GLY A 112 13.68 -33.41 10.26
C GLY A 112 12.94 -32.95 11.51
N ASP A 113 12.44 -31.72 11.55
CA ASP A 113 11.76 -31.13 12.72
C ASP A 113 10.49 -31.91 13.13
N TYR A 114 9.91 -32.69 12.21
CA TYR A 114 8.72 -33.51 12.47
C TYR A 114 9.01 -34.95 12.89
N LEU A 115 10.29 -35.30 13.11
CA LEU A 115 10.72 -36.58 13.69
C LEU A 115 10.13 -37.81 12.96
N GLY A 116 10.09 -37.78 11.62
CA GLY A 116 9.60 -38.90 10.79
C GLY A 116 8.08 -39.03 10.70
N LYS A 117 7.30 -38.09 11.24
CA LYS A 117 5.83 -38.06 11.08
C LYS A 117 5.44 -37.73 9.66
N THR A 118 4.30 -38.27 9.21
CA THR A 118 3.67 -37.83 7.95
C THR A 118 3.19 -36.38 8.09
N VAL A 119 3.69 -35.50 7.22
CA VAL A 119 3.30 -34.08 7.20
C VAL A 119 2.06 -33.91 6.32
N GLN A 120 1.02 -33.26 6.87
CA GLN A 120 -0.29 -33.10 6.22
C GLN A 120 -0.76 -31.64 6.34
N VAL A 121 -1.77 -31.26 5.56
CA VAL A 121 -2.38 -29.91 5.66
C VAL A 121 -2.89 -29.68 7.07
N ILE A 122 -3.65 -30.62 7.64
CA ILE A 122 -4.03 -30.65 9.05
C ILE A 122 -3.19 -31.75 9.75
N PRO A 123 -2.41 -31.43 10.80
CA PRO A 123 -2.35 -30.13 11.47
C PRO A 123 -1.21 -29.20 11.00
N HIS A 124 -0.24 -29.64 10.17
CA HIS A 124 1.05 -28.95 10.03
C HIS A 124 0.94 -27.59 9.33
N ILE A 125 0.17 -27.49 8.23
CA ILE A 125 -0.07 -26.22 7.52
C ILE A 125 -0.98 -25.33 8.39
N THR A 126 -2.05 -25.89 8.97
CA THR A 126 -2.97 -25.11 9.82
C THR A 126 -2.29 -24.61 11.08
N ASP A 127 -1.39 -25.37 11.71
CA ASP A 127 -0.62 -24.92 12.88
C ASP A 127 0.35 -23.78 12.51
N GLU A 128 0.98 -23.86 11.32
CA GLU A 128 1.85 -22.79 10.83
C GLU A 128 1.05 -21.50 10.56
N ILE A 129 -0.14 -21.60 9.96
CA ILE A 129 -1.06 -20.46 9.77
C ILE A 129 -1.45 -19.86 11.14
N LYS A 130 -1.92 -20.70 12.09
CA LYS A 130 -2.32 -20.25 13.43
C LYS A 130 -1.16 -19.59 14.19
N ARG A 131 0.06 -20.12 14.04
CA ARG A 131 1.27 -19.53 14.61
C ARG A 131 1.48 -18.11 14.08
N ASN A 132 1.36 -17.90 12.76
CA ASN A 132 1.51 -16.59 12.14
C ASN A 132 0.39 -15.62 12.55
N VAL A 133 -0.86 -16.09 12.68
CA VAL A 133 -1.97 -15.27 13.21
C VAL A 133 -1.64 -14.74 14.60
N LYS A 134 -1.13 -15.61 15.47
CA LYS A 134 -0.85 -15.28 16.88
C LYS A 134 0.43 -14.46 17.07
N LEU A 135 1.30 -14.38 16.06
CA LEU A 135 2.65 -13.79 16.19
C LEU A 135 2.61 -12.33 16.65
N LEU A 136 1.74 -11.51 16.07
CA LEU A 136 1.61 -10.09 16.42
C LEU A 136 0.93 -9.87 17.79
N GLY A 137 0.14 -10.82 18.25
CA GLY A 137 -0.48 -10.78 19.59
C GLY A 137 0.42 -11.31 20.71
N ALA A 138 1.47 -12.08 20.38
CA ALA A 138 2.23 -12.90 21.36
C ALA A 138 2.95 -12.07 22.45
N LYS A 139 3.24 -10.78 22.22
CA LYS A 139 3.95 -9.90 23.17
C LYS A 139 3.04 -8.84 23.80
N ASN A 140 1.72 -8.97 23.71
CA ASN A 140 0.74 -7.97 24.15
C ASN A 140 1.04 -6.54 23.62
N GLN A 141 1.66 -6.46 22.44
CA GLN A 141 1.93 -5.18 21.79
C GLN A 141 0.67 -4.54 21.23
N PHE A 142 -0.30 -5.39 20.84
CA PHE A 142 -1.59 -4.98 20.28
C PHE A 142 -2.75 -5.57 21.09
N ASP A 143 -3.77 -4.75 21.27
CA ASP A 143 -5.02 -5.16 21.89
C ASP A 143 -5.92 -5.88 20.88
N PHE A 144 -5.78 -5.50 19.58
CA PHE A 144 -6.49 -6.11 18.46
C PHE A 144 -5.53 -6.48 17.34
N VAL A 145 -5.68 -7.69 16.81
CA VAL A 145 -5.10 -8.14 15.55
C VAL A 145 -6.25 -8.43 14.59
N ILE A 146 -6.39 -7.63 13.53
CA ILE A 146 -7.36 -7.85 12.47
C ILE A 146 -6.66 -8.64 11.37
N THR A 147 -7.16 -9.84 11.05
CA THR A 147 -6.59 -10.69 10.00
C THR A 147 -7.55 -10.73 8.81
N GLU A 148 -7.16 -10.09 7.72
CA GLU A 148 -7.88 -10.20 6.46
C GLU A 148 -7.47 -11.48 5.74
N ILE A 149 -8.45 -12.32 5.41
CA ILE A 149 -8.25 -13.50 4.58
C ILE A 149 -8.52 -13.12 3.13
N GLY A 150 -7.48 -13.19 2.30
CA GLY A 150 -7.54 -12.96 0.86
C GLY A 150 -8.38 -14.03 0.14
N GLY A 151 -8.71 -13.78 -1.12
CA GLY A 151 -9.54 -14.65 -1.93
C GLY A 151 -11.01 -14.64 -1.53
N THR A 152 -11.74 -15.63 -2.01
CA THR A 152 -13.19 -15.81 -1.83
C THR A 152 -13.46 -17.10 -1.06
N VAL A 153 -14.37 -17.05 -0.10
CA VAL A 153 -14.78 -18.26 0.64
C VAL A 153 -15.40 -19.26 -0.35
N GLY A 154 -14.84 -20.46 -0.36
CA GLY A 154 -15.19 -21.53 -1.30
C GLY A 154 -14.12 -21.81 -2.35
N ASP A 155 -13.18 -20.90 -2.56
CA ASP A 155 -12.02 -21.17 -3.40
C ASP A 155 -11.09 -22.18 -2.73
N ILE A 156 -10.53 -23.10 -3.52
CA ILE A 156 -9.66 -24.19 -3.01
C ILE A 156 -8.47 -23.62 -2.24
N GLU A 157 -7.90 -22.54 -2.75
CA GLU A 157 -6.71 -21.89 -2.20
C GLU A 157 -6.93 -21.33 -0.81
N SER A 158 -8.16 -20.90 -0.47
CA SER A 158 -8.49 -20.32 0.83
C SER A 158 -8.85 -21.34 1.90
N LEU A 159 -9.09 -22.62 1.55
CA LEU A 159 -9.54 -23.65 2.48
C LEU A 159 -8.65 -23.84 3.72
N PRO A 160 -7.31 -23.90 3.62
CA PRO A 160 -6.45 -24.04 4.80
C PRO A 160 -6.54 -22.84 5.76
N PHE A 161 -6.78 -21.64 5.22
CA PHE A 161 -6.98 -20.43 6.05
C PHE A 161 -8.31 -20.47 6.79
N ILE A 162 -9.40 -20.83 6.11
CA ILE A 162 -10.74 -20.93 6.73
C ILE A 162 -10.75 -22.05 7.78
N GLU A 163 -10.11 -23.18 7.50
CA GLU A 163 -9.94 -24.26 8.48
C GLU A 163 -9.15 -23.77 9.71
N SER A 164 -8.09 -22.98 9.50
CA SER A 164 -7.32 -22.38 10.60
C SER A 164 -8.15 -21.39 11.42
N VAL A 165 -9.01 -20.59 10.77
CA VAL A 165 -9.96 -19.71 11.47
C VAL A 165 -10.94 -20.53 12.31
N ARG A 166 -11.48 -21.63 11.76
CA ARG A 166 -12.37 -22.54 12.50
C ARG A 166 -11.70 -23.07 13.77
N GLN A 167 -10.44 -23.54 13.67
CA GLN A 167 -9.67 -24.02 14.80
C GLN A 167 -9.38 -22.90 15.82
N LEU A 168 -8.97 -21.71 15.35
CA LEU A 168 -8.70 -20.56 16.22
C LEU A 168 -9.95 -20.09 16.97
N ARG A 169 -11.11 -20.11 16.33
CA ARG A 169 -12.38 -19.80 17.03
C ARG A 169 -12.65 -20.75 18.19
N TRP A 170 -12.32 -22.02 18.03
CA TRP A 170 -12.42 -23.00 19.13
C TRP A 170 -11.38 -22.74 20.23
N GLU A 171 -10.12 -22.49 19.85
CA GLU A 171 -9.00 -22.28 20.78
C GLU A 171 -9.14 -20.95 21.57
N LEU A 172 -9.56 -19.88 20.92
CA LEU A 172 -9.60 -18.52 21.47
C LEU A 172 -10.96 -18.16 22.09
N GLY A 173 -12.01 -18.87 21.74
CA GLY A 173 -13.36 -18.65 22.26
C GLY A 173 -13.83 -17.21 22.10
N ARG A 174 -14.05 -16.50 23.21
CA ARG A 174 -14.53 -15.11 23.23
C ARG A 174 -13.49 -14.05 22.78
N ASP A 175 -12.23 -14.45 22.61
CA ASP A 175 -11.18 -13.55 22.13
C ASP A 175 -11.12 -13.51 20.59
N CYS A 176 -12.09 -14.13 19.91
CA CYS A 176 -12.15 -14.25 18.46
C CYS A 176 -13.49 -13.80 17.87
N LEU A 177 -13.46 -13.01 16.82
CA LEU A 177 -14.61 -12.51 16.06
C LEU A 177 -14.42 -12.78 14.56
N CYS A 178 -15.48 -13.17 13.84
CA CYS A 178 -15.50 -13.32 12.40
C CYS A 178 -16.45 -12.31 11.75
N VAL A 179 -15.92 -11.45 10.90
CA VAL A 179 -16.65 -10.51 10.03
C VAL A 179 -16.62 -11.07 8.61
N HIS A 180 -17.78 -11.23 7.98
CA HIS A 180 -17.86 -11.73 6.63
C HIS A 180 -18.46 -10.70 5.68
N LEU A 181 -17.67 -10.32 4.65
CA LEU A 181 -18.09 -9.43 3.59
C LEU A 181 -18.79 -10.21 2.49
N THR A 182 -19.93 -9.69 2.01
CA THR A 182 -20.67 -10.25 0.90
C THR A 182 -21.21 -9.15 -0.01
N TYR A 183 -21.72 -9.54 -1.17
CA TYR A 183 -22.27 -8.63 -2.15
C TYR A 183 -23.80 -8.80 -2.27
N VAL A 184 -24.51 -7.69 -2.30
CA VAL A 184 -25.95 -7.60 -2.56
C VAL A 184 -26.13 -6.86 -3.89
N PRO A 185 -26.15 -7.56 -5.03
CA PRO A 185 -26.27 -6.93 -6.34
C PRO A 185 -27.66 -6.32 -6.56
N PHE A 186 -27.68 -5.15 -7.21
CA PHE A 186 -28.88 -4.56 -7.78
C PHE A 186 -29.08 -5.09 -9.21
N ILE A 187 -30.21 -5.71 -9.48
CA ILE A 187 -30.55 -6.18 -10.82
C ILE A 187 -31.38 -5.11 -11.51
N ALA A 188 -30.75 -4.33 -12.38
CA ALA A 188 -31.38 -3.19 -13.05
C ALA A 188 -32.69 -3.55 -13.82
N ALA A 189 -32.71 -4.70 -14.51
CA ALA A 189 -33.87 -5.16 -15.24
C ALA A 189 -35.08 -5.49 -14.34
N ALA A 190 -34.81 -5.99 -13.11
CA ALA A 190 -35.83 -6.31 -12.12
C ALA A 190 -36.10 -5.17 -11.14
N LYS A 191 -35.26 -4.12 -11.16
CA LYS A 191 -35.30 -2.98 -10.24
C LYS A 191 -35.29 -3.40 -8.76
N GLU A 192 -34.52 -4.42 -8.42
CA GLU A 192 -34.47 -4.94 -7.05
C GLU A 192 -33.09 -5.47 -6.66
N TYR A 193 -32.83 -5.45 -5.34
CA TYR A 193 -31.66 -6.08 -4.73
C TYR A 193 -31.86 -7.58 -4.54
N LYS A 194 -30.82 -8.37 -4.81
CA LYS A 194 -30.83 -9.83 -4.65
C LYS A 194 -29.95 -10.27 -3.49
N THR A 195 -30.56 -10.85 -2.45
CA THR A 195 -29.86 -11.34 -1.25
C THR A 195 -29.36 -12.79 -1.38
N LYS A 196 -29.71 -13.51 -2.44
CA LYS A 196 -29.30 -14.90 -2.64
C LYS A 196 -27.78 -15.09 -2.67
N PRO A 197 -26.97 -14.25 -3.37
CA PRO A 197 -25.52 -14.39 -3.36
C PRO A 197 -24.95 -14.33 -1.94
N THR A 198 -25.40 -13.36 -1.12
CA THR A 198 -25.04 -13.24 0.30
C THR A 198 -25.40 -14.51 1.09
N GLN A 199 -26.64 -15.02 0.94
CA GLN A 199 -27.09 -16.22 1.66
C GLN A 199 -26.25 -17.45 1.29
N HIS A 200 -25.90 -17.62 0.03
CA HIS A 200 -25.06 -18.72 -0.44
C HIS A 200 -23.63 -18.60 0.09
N SER A 201 -23.05 -17.41 0.06
CA SER A 201 -21.70 -17.17 0.59
C SER A 201 -21.60 -17.47 2.07
N VAL A 202 -22.57 -16.98 2.88
CA VAL A 202 -22.60 -17.28 4.32
C VAL A 202 -22.82 -18.78 4.57
N LYS A 203 -23.70 -19.44 3.81
CA LYS A 203 -23.92 -20.87 3.92
C LYS A 203 -22.65 -21.66 3.63
N GLN A 204 -21.90 -21.28 2.61
CA GLN A 204 -20.61 -21.92 2.28
C GLN A 204 -19.59 -21.75 3.42
N LEU A 205 -19.50 -20.57 4.05
CA LEU A 205 -18.66 -20.36 5.22
C LEU A 205 -19.09 -21.23 6.41
N GLN A 206 -20.41 -21.38 6.64
CA GLN A 206 -20.99 -22.25 7.67
C GLN A 206 -20.71 -23.73 7.39
N GLU A 207 -20.76 -24.19 6.14
CA GLU A 207 -20.39 -25.55 5.74
C GLU A 207 -18.94 -25.87 6.04
N LEU A 208 -18.04 -24.87 6.02
CA LEU A 208 -16.66 -24.96 6.46
C LEU A 208 -16.49 -24.84 7.98
N GLY A 209 -17.58 -24.79 8.75
CA GLY A 209 -17.60 -24.76 10.22
C GLY A 209 -17.37 -23.38 10.85
N VAL A 210 -17.50 -22.30 10.09
CA VAL A 210 -17.35 -20.93 10.60
C VAL A 210 -18.69 -20.19 10.51
N GLN A 211 -19.28 -19.86 11.67
CA GLN A 211 -20.42 -18.95 11.76
C GLN A 211 -19.90 -17.51 11.82
N PRO A 212 -20.26 -16.60 10.91
CA PRO A 212 -19.90 -15.21 11.05
C PRO A 212 -20.65 -14.56 12.22
N ASP A 213 -19.95 -13.70 12.95
CA ASP A 213 -20.52 -12.91 14.04
C ASP A 213 -21.12 -11.60 13.55
N MET A 214 -20.55 -11.06 12.46
CA MET A 214 -20.99 -9.84 11.81
C MET A 214 -20.97 -10.04 10.29
N LEU A 215 -21.89 -9.36 9.61
CA LEU A 215 -21.92 -9.29 8.14
C LEU A 215 -21.70 -7.86 7.70
N VAL A 216 -20.89 -7.68 6.63
CA VAL A 216 -20.80 -6.42 5.93
C VAL A 216 -21.32 -6.63 4.50
N LEU A 217 -22.40 -5.94 4.18
CA LEU A 217 -23.09 -6.03 2.90
C LEU A 217 -22.58 -4.94 1.96
N ARG A 218 -21.82 -5.32 0.97
CA ARG A 218 -21.41 -4.43 -0.12
C ARG A 218 -22.59 -4.23 -1.08
N ALA A 219 -22.99 -3.00 -1.35
CA ALA A 219 -24.06 -2.64 -2.26
C ALA A 219 -23.75 -1.27 -2.89
N GLU A 220 -24.32 -0.98 -4.05
CA GLU A 220 -24.19 0.32 -4.72
C GLU A 220 -24.87 1.45 -3.94
N HIS A 221 -26.07 1.16 -3.39
CA HIS A 221 -26.87 2.14 -2.64
C HIS A 221 -27.39 1.52 -1.34
N GLU A 222 -27.94 2.35 -0.46
CA GLU A 222 -28.50 1.90 0.80
C GLU A 222 -29.60 0.86 0.64
N LEU A 223 -29.50 -0.19 1.46
CA LEU A 223 -30.47 -1.28 1.53
C LEU A 223 -31.55 -0.92 2.56
N ASN A 224 -32.78 -1.25 2.27
CA ASN A 224 -33.89 -1.00 3.20
C ASN A 224 -33.86 -1.99 4.40
N ALA A 225 -34.58 -1.63 5.45
CA ALA A 225 -34.63 -2.40 6.70
C ALA A 225 -35.21 -3.84 6.53
N GLU A 226 -36.01 -4.06 5.50
CA GLU A 226 -36.58 -5.38 5.20
C GLU A 226 -35.51 -6.33 4.65
N ILE A 227 -34.68 -5.84 3.74
CA ILE A 227 -33.53 -6.59 3.20
C ILE A 227 -32.57 -6.96 4.31
N LEU A 228 -32.22 -6.01 5.20
CA LEU A 228 -31.32 -6.26 6.33
C LEU A 228 -31.87 -7.33 7.27
N ARG A 229 -33.19 -7.25 7.62
CA ARG A 229 -33.85 -8.26 8.46
C ARG A 229 -33.87 -9.65 7.79
N LYS A 230 -34.13 -9.68 6.48
CA LYS A 230 -34.12 -10.92 5.70
C LYS A 230 -32.73 -11.56 5.73
N VAL A 231 -31.67 -10.79 5.47
CA VAL A 231 -30.28 -11.29 5.52
C VAL A 231 -29.93 -11.78 6.91
N ALA A 232 -30.24 -11.00 7.95
CA ALA A 232 -29.99 -11.37 9.34
C ALA A 232 -30.60 -12.75 9.69
N LEU A 233 -31.87 -12.96 9.33
CA LEU A 233 -32.59 -14.21 9.55
C LEU A 233 -31.96 -15.39 8.82
N PHE A 234 -31.70 -15.24 7.50
CA PHE A 234 -31.18 -16.35 6.68
C PHE A 234 -29.72 -16.70 7.01
N CYS A 235 -28.95 -15.75 7.51
CA CYS A 235 -27.54 -15.92 7.83
C CYS A 235 -27.27 -16.21 9.32
N ASN A 236 -28.31 -16.28 10.14
CA ASN A 236 -28.23 -16.51 11.58
C ASN A 236 -27.30 -15.51 12.29
N VAL A 237 -27.47 -14.23 11.97
CA VAL A 237 -26.74 -13.10 12.57
C VAL A 237 -27.75 -12.12 13.16
N SER A 238 -27.43 -11.48 14.28
CA SER A 238 -28.31 -10.45 14.85
C SER A 238 -28.45 -9.28 13.88
N LYS A 239 -29.65 -8.66 13.81
CA LYS A 239 -29.95 -7.59 12.87
C LYS A 239 -28.97 -6.42 12.99
N GLU A 240 -28.58 -6.09 14.21
CA GLU A 240 -27.65 -5.00 14.54
C GLU A 240 -26.24 -5.27 14.00
N ALA A 241 -25.85 -6.55 13.83
CA ALA A 241 -24.56 -6.97 13.31
C ALA A 241 -24.53 -7.12 11.78
N VAL A 242 -25.59 -6.70 11.09
CA VAL A 242 -25.63 -6.60 9.61
C VAL A 242 -25.38 -5.16 9.22
N ILE A 243 -24.17 -4.89 8.78
CA ILE A 243 -23.62 -3.56 8.44
C ILE A 243 -23.67 -3.39 6.92
N GLN A 244 -23.95 -2.20 6.45
CA GLN A 244 -23.89 -1.86 5.02
C GLN A 244 -22.58 -1.13 4.70
N SER A 245 -21.96 -1.49 3.59
CA SER A 245 -20.85 -0.76 2.99
C SER A 245 -21.25 -0.38 1.57
N VAL A 246 -21.84 0.80 1.41
CA VAL A 246 -22.28 1.34 0.14
C VAL A 246 -21.18 2.12 -0.58
N ASP A 247 -21.39 2.47 -1.84
CA ASP A 247 -20.50 3.33 -2.59
C ASP A 247 -20.42 4.71 -1.95
N VAL A 248 -19.22 5.20 -1.80
CA VAL A 248 -18.90 6.52 -1.26
C VAL A 248 -17.93 7.25 -2.20
N PRO A 249 -17.92 8.59 -2.22
CA PRO A 249 -17.06 9.36 -3.11
C PRO A 249 -15.56 9.11 -2.91
N THR A 250 -15.16 8.74 -1.70
CA THR A 250 -13.78 8.39 -1.35
C THR A 250 -13.73 7.29 -0.29
N ILE A 251 -12.73 6.41 -0.37
CA ILE A 251 -12.52 5.35 0.63
C ILE A 251 -12.35 5.91 2.05
N TYR A 252 -11.93 7.15 2.18
CA TYR A 252 -11.75 7.83 3.47
C TYR A 252 -13.07 8.21 4.17
N GLU A 253 -14.23 8.13 3.50
CA GLU A 253 -15.55 8.25 4.13
C GLU A 253 -16.02 6.95 4.79
N VAL A 254 -15.43 5.79 4.44
CA VAL A 254 -15.85 4.48 4.95
C VAL A 254 -15.78 4.37 6.48
N PRO A 255 -14.72 4.84 7.18
CA PRO A 255 -14.70 4.80 8.65
C PRO A 255 -15.91 5.50 9.28
N LEU A 256 -16.31 6.67 8.77
CA LEU A 256 -17.45 7.41 9.30
C LEU A 256 -18.79 6.73 8.96
N MET A 257 -18.90 6.10 7.80
CA MET A 257 -20.07 5.30 7.42
C MET A 257 -20.26 4.10 8.34
N LEU A 258 -19.18 3.37 8.65
CA LEU A 258 -19.22 2.22 9.54
C LEU A 258 -19.45 2.63 11.00
N GLN A 259 -18.91 3.80 11.44
CA GLN A 259 -19.14 4.36 12.76
C GLN A 259 -20.61 4.72 12.99
N ARG A 260 -21.27 5.34 12.01
CA ARG A 260 -22.71 5.64 12.09
C ARG A 260 -23.57 4.40 12.32
N GLN A 261 -23.13 3.26 11.84
CA GLN A 261 -23.78 1.95 12.04
C GLN A 261 -23.24 1.21 13.26
N ARG A 262 -22.41 1.85 14.08
CA ARG A 262 -21.85 1.30 15.33
C ARG A 262 -21.03 0.02 15.17
N MET A 263 -20.36 -0.18 14.01
CA MET A 263 -19.64 -1.42 13.72
C MET A 263 -18.59 -1.74 14.81
N ASP A 264 -17.84 -0.76 15.25
CA ASP A 264 -16.86 -0.85 16.32
C ASP A 264 -17.47 -1.21 17.67
N SER A 265 -18.60 -0.57 18.02
CA SER A 265 -19.33 -0.86 19.27
C SER A 265 -19.83 -2.31 19.29
N ILE A 266 -20.43 -2.76 18.17
CA ILE A 266 -20.94 -4.13 18.03
C ILE A 266 -19.80 -5.16 18.11
N ALA A 267 -18.64 -4.86 17.50
CA ALA A 267 -17.46 -5.71 17.60
C ALA A 267 -16.99 -5.85 19.08
N LEU A 268 -16.95 -4.73 19.83
CA LEU A 268 -16.61 -4.76 21.26
C LEU A 268 -17.62 -5.55 22.08
N GLU A 269 -18.92 -5.33 21.88
CA GLU A 269 -20.02 -6.07 22.57
C GLU A 269 -19.87 -7.58 22.35
N LYS A 270 -19.63 -8.00 21.11
CA LYS A 270 -19.45 -9.43 20.77
C LYS A 270 -18.18 -10.05 21.37
N LEU A 271 -17.14 -9.26 21.55
CA LEU A 271 -15.90 -9.68 22.21
C LEU A 271 -15.96 -9.54 23.74
N GLY A 272 -17.12 -9.16 24.29
CA GLY A 272 -17.33 -9.01 25.73
C GLY A 272 -16.55 -7.86 26.36
N LEU A 273 -16.26 -6.82 25.58
CA LEU A 273 -15.55 -5.63 26.03
C LEU A 273 -16.54 -4.49 26.31
N GLU A 274 -16.16 -3.61 27.23
CA GLU A 274 -16.95 -2.43 27.54
C GLU A 274 -17.01 -1.47 26.34
N VAL A 275 -18.21 -1.01 26.04
CA VAL A 275 -18.44 -0.01 24.97
C VAL A 275 -18.48 1.37 25.62
N GLY A 276 -17.38 2.08 25.57
CA GLY A 276 -17.31 3.48 25.96
C GLY A 276 -18.06 4.42 24.99
N PRO A 277 -17.97 5.73 25.18
CA PRO A 277 -18.58 6.70 24.28
C PRO A 277 -18.06 6.54 22.85
N THR A 278 -18.86 6.97 21.88
CA THR A 278 -18.44 6.99 20.47
C THR A 278 -17.22 7.88 20.30
N PRO A 279 -16.11 7.39 19.71
CA PRO A 279 -14.90 8.17 19.58
C PRO A 279 -15.08 9.32 18.59
N GLU A 280 -14.45 10.44 18.89
CA GLU A 280 -14.35 11.55 17.94
C GLU A 280 -13.19 11.30 16.98
N LEU A 281 -13.44 11.41 15.67
CA LEU A 281 -12.46 11.28 14.60
C LEU A 281 -12.07 12.65 14.04
N ASN A 282 -11.85 13.66 14.92
CA ASN A 282 -11.68 15.05 14.50
C ASN A 282 -10.59 15.24 13.44
N PRO A 283 -9.35 14.72 13.59
CA PRO A 283 -8.33 14.89 12.54
C PRO A 283 -8.73 14.25 11.20
N TRP A 284 -9.48 13.15 11.26
CA TRP A 284 -9.99 12.47 10.06
C TRP A 284 -11.11 13.24 9.38
N LYS A 285 -12.02 13.81 10.17
CA LYS A 285 -13.10 14.69 9.70
C LYS A 285 -12.53 15.97 9.09
N ASP A 286 -11.52 16.57 9.74
CA ASP A 286 -10.84 17.76 9.23
C ASP A 286 -10.22 17.51 7.84
N PHE A 287 -9.61 16.35 7.62
CA PHE A 287 -9.10 15.94 6.31
C PHE A 287 -10.24 15.85 5.27
N LEU A 288 -11.34 15.20 5.60
CA LEU A 288 -12.51 15.10 4.70
C LEU A 288 -13.16 16.45 4.43
N ASP A 289 -13.21 17.35 5.42
CA ASP A 289 -13.74 18.69 5.26
C ASP A 289 -12.83 19.57 4.39
N ARG A 290 -11.50 19.41 4.48
CA ARG A 290 -10.56 20.02 3.52
C ARG A 290 -10.81 19.52 2.11
N MET A 291 -10.92 18.19 1.93
CA MET A 291 -11.23 17.58 0.63
C MET A 291 -12.50 18.16 0.00
N LYS A 292 -13.57 18.37 0.80
CA LYS A 292 -14.85 18.93 0.31
C LYS A 292 -14.76 20.42 -0.03
N ARG A 293 -13.92 21.18 0.68
CA ARG A 293 -13.75 22.63 0.47
C ARG A 293 -12.78 22.99 -0.65
N ALA A 294 -11.86 22.08 -0.99
CA ALA A 294 -10.90 22.33 -2.06
C ALA A 294 -11.61 22.46 -3.41
N THR A 295 -11.55 23.63 -4.01
CA THR A 295 -12.17 23.96 -5.32
C THR A 295 -11.14 24.21 -6.40
N ASP A 296 -10.01 24.84 -6.04
CA ASP A 296 -8.92 25.11 -6.96
C ASP A 296 -8.20 23.81 -7.32
N VAL A 297 -7.90 23.65 -8.59
CA VAL A 297 -7.31 22.42 -9.14
C VAL A 297 -5.80 22.57 -9.25
N VAL A 298 -5.08 21.49 -8.90
CA VAL A 298 -3.68 21.29 -9.29
C VAL A 298 -3.62 20.10 -10.24
N ARG A 299 -3.02 20.29 -11.41
CA ARG A 299 -2.91 19.26 -12.46
C ARG A 299 -1.54 18.64 -12.42
N ILE A 300 -1.49 17.37 -12.07
CA ILE A 300 -0.24 16.59 -11.94
C ILE A 300 -0.21 15.50 -13.01
N GLY A 301 0.89 15.46 -13.78
CA GLY A 301 1.19 14.37 -14.68
C GLY A 301 1.91 13.24 -13.94
N LEU A 302 1.51 11.98 -14.17
CA LEU A 302 2.26 10.78 -13.74
C LEU A 302 2.74 10.04 -14.98
N VAL A 303 4.03 10.16 -15.29
CA VAL A 303 4.67 9.51 -16.45
C VAL A 303 5.15 8.12 -16.03
N GLY A 304 4.49 7.10 -16.53
CA GLY A 304 4.76 5.71 -16.19
C GLY A 304 4.45 4.72 -17.30
N LYS A 305 4.80 3.45 -17.11
CA LYS A 305 4.56 2.39 -18.08
C LYS A 305 3.41 1.44 -17.72
N TYR A 306 2.83 1.57 -16.53
CA TYR A 306 1.73 0.73 -16.03
C TYR A 306 0.44 1.55 -15.80
N VAL A 307 0.23 2.56 -16.63
CA VAL A 307 -0.84 3.55 -16.44
C VAL A 307 -2.24 3.05 -16.83
N GLU A 308 -2.35 1.91 -17.52
CA GLU A 308 -3.64 1.29 -17.83
C GLU A 308 -4.28 0.61 -16.61
N LEU A 309 -3.50 0.25 -15.59
CA LEU A 309 -4.01 -0.28 -14.34
C LEU A 309 -3.89 0.77 -13.23
N GLN A 310 -5.02 1.21 -12.72
CA GLN A 310 -5.10 2.25 -11.68
C GLN A 310 -4.33 1.88 -10.41
N ASP A 311 -4.31 0.60 -10.04
CA ASP A 311 -3.66 0.12 -8.82
C ASP A 311 -2.13 -0.07 -8.94
N ALA A 312 -1.54 0.11 -10.13
CA ALA A 312 -0.10 -0.06 -10.34
C ALA A 312 0.76 1.03 -9.66
N TYR A 313 0.18 2.20 -9.40
CA TYR A 313 0.82 3.34 -8.73
C TYR A 313 0.00 3.86 -7.54
N LYS A 314 -0.71 2.95 -6.87
CA LYS A 314 -1.72 3.30 -5.87
C LYS A 314 -1.19 4.19 -4.74
N SER A 315 -0.03 3.88 -4.18
CA SER A 315 0.56 4.69 -3.10
C SER A 315 0.99 6.08 -3.57
N ILE A 316 1.44 6.22 -4.83
CA ILE A 316 1.75 7.54 -5.42
C ILE A 316 0.48 8.35 -5.60
N ASP A 317 -0.58 7.75 -6.17
CA ASP A 317 -1.89 8.40 -6.36
C ASP A 317 -2.44 8.93 -5.03
N GLU A 318 -2.45 8.08 -4.00
CA GLU A 318 -2.95 8.44 -2.68
C GLU A 318 -2.07 9.53 -2.02
N SER A 319 -0.74 9.45 -2.19
CA SER A 319 0.17 10.47 -1.67
C SER A 319 -0.03 11.84 -2.32
N LEU A 320 -0.24 11.86 -3.64
CA LEU A 320 -0.56 13.08 -4.39
C LEU A 320 -1.93 13.64 -3.98
N LEU A 321 -2.94 12.78 -3.83
CA LEU A 321 -4.27 13.18 -3.38
C LEU A 321 -4.20 13.81 -1.98
N ILE A 322 -3.57 13.13 -1.03
CA ILE A 322 -3.43 13.60 0.34
C ILE A 322 -2.68 14.93 0.38
N ALA A 323 -1.53 15.03 -0.31
CA ALA A 323 -0.74 16.24 -0.36
C ALA A 323 -1.49 17.42 -1.00
N SER A 324 -2.28 17.16 -2.05
CA SER A 324 -3.11 18.19 -2.69
C SER A 324 -4.16 18.74 -1.73
N ILE A 325 -4.85 17.85 -0.99
CA ILE A 325 -5.86 18.24 0.00
C ILE A 325 -5.25 19.10 1.11
N TYR A 326 -4.07 18.74 1.62
CA TYR A 326 -3.39 19.52 2.66
C TYR A 326 -2.85 20.88 2.14
N ASN A 327 -2.67 21.03 0.82
CA ASN A 327 -2.38 22.30 0.15
C ASN A 327 -3.65 23.00 -0.36
N ASP A 328 -4.85 22.61 0.12
CA ASP A 328 -6.16 23.16 -0.22
C ASP A 328 -6.43 23.16 -1.74
N ARG A 329 -6.05 22.06 -2.43
CA ARG A 329 -6.25 21.85 -3.86
C ARG A 329 -6.99 20.53 -4.14
N LYS A 330 -7.76 20.56 -5.22
CA LYS A 330 -8.32 19.34 -5.82
C LYS A 330 -7.31 18.78 -6.82
N LEU A 331 -6.94 17.51 -6.68
CA LEU A 331 -6.05 16.84 -7.62
C LEU A 331 -6.76 16.53 -8.95
N ASP A 332 -6.16 16.96 -10.07
CA ASP A 332 -6.42 16.45 -11.43
C ASP A 332 -5.20 15.63 -11.85
N LEU A 333 -5.26 14.29 -11.64
CA LEU A 333 -4.17 13.38 -11.97
C LEU A 333 -4.28 12.89 -13.40
N ARG A 334 -3.23 13.14 -14.22
CA ARG A 334 -3.12 12.72 -15.61
C ARG A 334 -2.11 11.59 -15.73
N LEU A 335 -2.60 10.39 -16.01
CA LEU A 335 -1.76 9.22 -16.25
C LEU A 335 -1.24 9.26 -17.70
N ILE A 336 0.07 9.36 -17.88
CA ILE A 336 0.71 9.54 -19.18
C ILE A 336 1.61 8.33 -19.46
N HIS A 337 1.29 7.60 -20.53
CA HIS A 337 2.04 6.39 -20.90
C HIS A 337 3.41 6.75 -21.46
N SER A 338 4.48 6.36 -20.77
CA SER A 338 5.84 6.75 -21.15
C SER A 338 6.27 6.28 -22.55
N GLU A 339 5.79 5.14 -23.03
CA GLU A 339 6.09 4.65 -24.39
C GLU A 339 5.48 5.52 -25.51
N LYS A 340 4.51 6.38 -25.19
CA LYS A 340 3.85 7.28 -26.14
C LYS A 340 4.47 8.67 -26.21
N ILE A 341 5.44 8.96 -25.33
CA ILE A 341 6.13 10.27 -25.29
C ILE A 341 7.40 10.22 -26.14
N ASN A 342 7.64 11.29 -26.89
CA ASN A 342 8.86 11.55 -27.63
C ASN A 342 9.09 13.07 -27.73
N ASP A 343 10.24 13.51 -28.25
CA ASP A 343 10.59 14.92 -28.33
C ASP A 343 9.59 15.77 -29.14
N ALA A 344 8.91 15.17 -30.11
CA ALA A 344 7.96 15.90 -30.95
C ALA A 344 6.61 16.18 -30.25
N ASN A 345 6.22 15.36 -29.28
CA ASN A 345 4.92 15.49 -28.62
C ASN A 345 4.98 15.77 -27.10
N ALA A 346 6.19 15.83 -26.51
CA ALA A 346 6.35 16.11 -25.08
C ALA A 346 5.68 17.44 -24.67
N ALA A 347 5.81 18.48 -25.48
CA ALA A 347 5.15 19.77 -25.24
C ALA A 347 3.62 19.65 -25.22
N GLU A 348 3.02 18.92 -26.15
CA GLU A 348 1.57 18.70 -26.20
C GLU A 348 1.03 18.00 -24.96
N LEU A 349 1.78 17.00 -24.45
CA LEU A 349 1.36 16.16 -23.34
C LEU A 349 1.63 16.77 -21.95
N LEU A 350 2.62 17.66 -21.84
CA LEU A 350 3.15 18.10 -20.54
C LEU A 350 3.01 19.61 -20.28
N ALA A 351 2.80 20.46 -21.30
CA ALA A 351 2.83 21.92 -21.13
C ALA A 351 1.73 22.46 -20.18
N ASP A 352 0.62 21.79 -20.06
CA ASP A 352 -0.50 22.20 -19.20
C ASP A 352 -0.46 21.57 -17.80
N MET A 353 0.60 20.80 -17.45
CA MET A 353 0.80 20.26 -16.13
C MET A 353 1.38 21.33 -15.17
N ASP A 354 0.90 21.36 -13.95
CA ASP A 354 1.46 22.20 -12.89
C ASP A 354 2.71 21.54 -12.27
N GLY A 355 2.79 20.22 -12.33
CA GLY A 355 3.94 19.41 -11.93
C GLY A 355 3.85 18.00 -12.50
N VAL A 356 4.98 17.29 -12.55
CA VAL A 356 5.03 15.93 -13.10
C VAL A 356 5.83 15.00 -12.19
N VAL A 357 5.28 13.79 -11.96
CA VAL A 357 5.98 12.68 -11.30
C VAL A 357 6.49 11.72 -12.38
N ILE A 358 7.79 11.41 -12.35
CA ILE A 358 8.39 10.33 -13.14
C ILE A 358 8.36 9.06 -12.29
N ALA A 359 7.48 8.15 -12.66
CA ALA A 359 7.14 6.98 -11.86
C ALA A 359 8.28 5.96 -11.73
N PRO A 360 8.30 5.17 -10.64
CA PRO A 360 9.21 4.03 -10.50
C PRO A 360 8.92 2.92 -11.52
N GLY A 361 9.76 1.88 -11.52
CA GLY A 361 9.64 0.69 -12.36
C GLY A 361 10.97 -0.03 -12.55
N PHE A 362 10.98 -1.05 -13.41
CA PHE A 362 12.16 -1.85 -13.75
C PHE A 362 12.28 -2.07 -15.25
N GLY A 363 13.51 -2.27 -15.74
CA GLY A 363 13.82 -2.62 -17.12
C GLY A 363 13.59 -1.50 -18.14
N GLN A 364 13.95 -1.77 -19.38
CA GLN A 364 14.14 -0.79 -20.45
C GLN A 364 12.84 -0.23 -21.08
N ARG A 365 11.70 -0.93 -20.93
CA ARG A 365 10.45 -0.53 -21.58
C ARG A 365 9.97 0.86 -21.13
N GLY A 366 9.73 1.77 -22.10
CA GLY A 366 9.20 3.11 -21.86
C GLY A 366 10.20 4.13 -21.29
N VAL A 367 11.50 3.81 -21.25
CA VAL A 367 12.53 4.67 -20.65
C VAL A 367 12.87 5.85 -21.56
N GLU A 368 12.95 5.66 -22.87
CA GLU A 368 13.25 6.74 -23.82
C GLU A 368 12.19 7.86 -23.77
N GLY A 369 10.91 7.49 -23.61
CA GLY A 369 9.87 8.48 -23.41
C GLY A 369 9.97 9.22 -22.06
N LYS A 370 10.50 8.57 -21.02
CA LYS A 370 10.82 9.26 -19.77
C LYS A 370 11.95 10.29 -19.98
N PHE A 371 12.99 9.96 -20.75
CA PHE A 371 14.06 10.93 -21.06
C PHE A 371 13.51 12.14 -21.82
N ALA A 372 12.69 11.94 -22.86
CA ALA A 372 12.05 13.03 -23.59
C ALA A 372 11.17 13.91 -22.67
N ALA A 373 10.40 13.28 -21.76
CA ALA A 373 9.62 14.00 -20.77
C ALA A 373 10.51 14.82 -19.82
N ILE A 374 11.54 14.20 -19.23
CA ILE A 374 12.46 14.84 -18.28
C ILE A 374 13.17 16.03 -18.91
N ARG A 375 13.66 15.89 -20.16
CA ARG A 375 14.28 16.99 -20.92
C ARG A 375 13.34 18.17 -21.04
N TYR A 376 12.12 17.93 -21.52
CA TYR A 376 11.11 18.98 -21.66
C TYR A 376 10.82 19.68 -20.32
N LEU A 377 10.61 18.91 -19.24
CA LEU A 377 10.30 19.44 -17.92
C LEU A 377 11.43 20.28 -17.34
N ARG A 378 12.69 19.84 -17.51
CA ARG A 378 13.89 20.56 -17.06
C ARG A 378 14.07 21.87 -17.82
N GLU A 379 13.93 21.86 -19.13
CA GLU A 379 14.11 23.04 -19.99
C GLU A 379 13.02 24.11 -19.79
N HIS A 380 11.84 23.71 -19.30
CA HIS A 380 10.69 24.60 -19.07
C HIS A 380 10.41 24.89 -17.59
N ASP A 381 11.31 24.50 -16.69
CA ASP A 381 11.19 24.68 -15.23
C ASP A 381 9.82 24.23 -14.69
N ILE A 382 9.31 23.08 -15.15
CA ILE A 382 8.10 22.46 -14.62
C ILE A 382 8.48 21.62 -13.41
N PRO A 383 7.86 21.83 -12.23
CA PRO A 383 8.14 21.05 -11.03
C PRO A 383 8.08 19.55 -11.29
N THR A 384 9.18 18.86 -10.99
CA THR A 384 9.35 17.43 -11.30
C THR A 384 9.83 16.66 -10.07
N LEU A 385 9.22 15.51 -9.85
CA LEU A 385 9.62 14.53 -8.82
C LEU A 385 9.90 13.18 -9.49
N GLY A 386 11.15 12.73 -9.47
CA GLY A 386 11.55 11.39 -9.94
C GLY A 386 11.66 10.41 -8.78
N ILE A 387 10.95 9.27 -8.84
CA ILE A 387 10.95 8.24 -7.79
C ILE A 387 11.66 6.98 -8.30
N CYS A 388 12.68 6.50 -7.59
CA CYS A 388 13.44 5.28 -7.86
C CYS A 388 13.98 5.27 -9.32
N LEU A 389 13.43 4.45 -10.22
CA LEU A 389 13.76 4.51 -11.67
C LEU A 389 13.55 5.93 -12.26
N GLY A 390 12.61 6.70 -11.73
CA GLY A 390 12.39 8.09 -12.13
C GLY A 390 13.62 8.96 -11.86
N MET A 391 14.22 8.87 -10.68
CA MET A 391 15.50 9.52 -10.36
C MET A 391 16.62 9.03 -11.29
N GLN A 392 16.73 7.72 -11.50
CA GLN A 392 17.75 7.15 -12.38
C GLN A 392 17.63 7.69 -13.82
N CYS A 393 16.40 7.83 -14.33
CA CYS A 393 16.14 8.46 -15.63
C CYS A 393 16.54 9.94 -15.66
N MET A 394 16.33 10.69 -14.56
CA MET A 394 16.77 12.09 -14.45
C MET A 394 18.30 12.20 -14.50
N VAL A 395 19.01 11.31 -13.82
CA VAL A 395 20.48 11.23 -13.84
C VAL A 395 20.99 10.90 -15.25
N ILE A 396 20.40 9.91 -15.92
CA ILE A 396 20.81 9.52 -17.29
C ILE A 396 20.55 10.64 -18.30
N GLU A 397 19.38 11.28 -18.25
CA GLU A 397 19.06 12.41 -19.13
C GLU A 397 20.06 13.56 -18.93
N PHE A 398 20.31 13.94 -17.67
CA PHE A 398 21.27 15.00 -17.36
C PHE A 398 22.70 14.66 -17.82
N ALA A 399 23.10 13.41 -17.69
CA ALA A 399 24.39 12.94 -18.19
C ALA A 399 24.51 13.09 -19.72
N ARG A 400 23.46 12.72 -20.45
CA ARG A 400 23.44 12.80 -21.91
C ARG A 400 23.40 14.24 -22.40
N ASP A 401 22.47 15.03 -21.87
CA ASP A 401 22.08 16.30 -22.45
C ASP A 401 22.83 17.51 -21.85
N VAL A 402 23.28 17.42 -20.59
CA VAL A 402 24.01 18.51 -19.92
C VAL A 402 25.51 18.22 -19.82
N LEU A 403 25.90 16.98 -19.45
CA LEU A 403 27.30 16.60 -19.36
C LEU A 403 27.91 16.19 -20.72
N GLY A 404 27.10 15.98 -21.75
CA GLY A 404 27.54 15.52 -23.06
C GLY A 404 28.14 14.11 -23.06
N LEU A 405 27.73 13.24 -22.12
CA LEU A 405 28.16 11.86 -22.05
C LEU A 405 27.31 10.99 -22.99
N GLU A 406 27.72 10.96 -24.26
CA GLU A 406 27.00 10.22 -25.29
C GLU A 406 26.85 8.75 -24.89
N GLY A 407 25.62 8.22 -24.94
CA GLY A 407 25.31 6.83 -24.59
C GLY A 407 25.32 6.53 -23.08
N ALA A 408 25.41 7.55 -22.21
CA ALA A 408 25.28 7.32 -20.76
C ALA A 408 23.98 6.57 -20.42
N ASN A 409 24.07 5.56 -19.53
CA ASN A 409 22.95 4.69 -19.24
C ASN A 409 23.09 4.03 -17.85
N SER A 410 22.07 3.25 -17.50
CA SER A 410 22.13 2.26 -16.44
C SER A 410 22.63 0.93 -16.99
N THR A 411 23.46 0.20 -16.22
CA THR A 411 23.86 -1.16 -16.55
C THR A 411 22.70 -2.17 -16.50
N GLU A 412 21.55 -1.81 -15.93
CA GLU A 412 20.29 -2.55 -16.07
C GLU A 412 19.78 -2.56 -17.51
N MET A 413 19.90 -1.43 -18.20
CA MET A 413 19.33 -1.20 -19.54
C MET A 413 20.32 -1.49 -20.64
N ASP A 414 21.58 -1.14 -20.42
CA ASP A 414 22.70 -1.40 -21.31
C ASP A 414 23.95 -1.85 -20.50
N PRO A 415 24.16 -3.14 -20.34
CA PRO A 415 25.33 -3.67 -19.61
C PRO A 415 26.69 -3.30 -20.23
N GLN A 416 26.71 -2.76 -21.45
CA GLN A 416 27.92 -2.39 -22.16
C GLN A 416 28.09 -0.87 -22.33
N THR A 417 27.28 -0.07 -21.62
CA THR A 417 27.39 1.39 -21.69
C THR A 417 28.79 1.87 -21.30
N LEU A 418 29.33 2.82 -22.08
CA LEU A 418 30.62 3.44 -21.79
C LEU A 418 30.57 4.38 -20.57
N HIS A 419 29.38 4.85 -20.21
CA HIS A 419 29.16 5.76 -19.10
C HIS A 419 28.06 5.21 -18.19
N PRO A 420 28.39 4.23 -17.31
CA PRO A 420 27.44 3.64 -16.38
C PRO A 420 27.17 4.62 -15.20
N VAL A 421 26.38 5.68 -15.47
CA VAL A 421 26.03 6.68 -14.45
C VAL A 421 25.07 6.13 -13.40
N ILE A 422 24.37 5.04 -13.73
CA ILE A 422 23.62 4.19 -12.83
C ILE A 422 24.20 2.77 -12.96
N ASP A 423 24.58 2.17 -11.85
CA ASP A 423 25.25 0.87 -11.86
C ASP A 423 24.67 -0.08 -10.80
N LEU A 424 24.99 -1.36 -10.96
CA LEU A 424 24.59 -2.42 -10.03
C LEU A 424 25.34 -2.26 -8.71
N MET A 425 24.62 -2.33 -7.58
CA MET A 425 25.23 -2.34 -6.26
C MET A 425 26.21 -3.52 -6.10
N GLU A 426 27.30 -3.31 -5.40
CA GLU A 426 28.36 -4.32 -5.22
C GLU A 426 27.84 -5.63 -4.61
N ASP A 427 26.95 -5.56 -3.63
CA ASP A 427 26.32 -6.71 -2.97
C ASP A 427 25.29 -7.43 -3.84
N GLN A 428 24.86 -6.82 -4.95
CA GLN A 428 23.93 -7.40 -5.92
C GLN A 428 24.61 -8.20 -7.04
N LYS A 429 25.94 -8.10 -7.20
CA LYS A 429 26.69 -8.73 -8.30
C LYS A 429 26.62 -10.26 -8.31
N ASN A 430 26.38 -10.92 -7.18
CA ASN A 430 26.34 -12.37 -7.03
C ASN A 430 24.95 -12.94 -6.72
N VAL A 431 23.89 -12.18 -6.92
CA VAL A 431 22.51 -12.60 -6.63
C VAL A 431 21.99 -13.53 -7.71
N VAL A 432 21.60 -14.75 -7.34
CA VAL A 432 21.01 -15.77 -8.23
C VAL A 432 19.47 -15.72 -8.19
N ASN A 433 18.91 -15.59 -6.98
CA ASN A 433 17.45 -15.50 -6.79
C ASN A 433 17.00 -14.04 -6.88
N MET A 434 15.99 -13.76 -7.72
CA MET A 434 15.54 -12.37 -7.96
C MET A 434 14.54 -11.87 -6.90
N GLY A 435 13.70 -12.72 -6.31
CA GLY A 435 12.72 -12.32 -5.29
C GLY A 435 13.37 -12.03 -3.94
N GLY A 436 12.98 -10.93 -3.30
CA GLY A 436 13.38 -10.58 -1.93
C GLY A 436 14.87 -10.29 -1.73
N THR A 437 15.62 -9.98 -2.79
CA THR A 437 17.09 -9.82 -2.74
C THR A 437 17.57 -8.42 -3.13
N MET A 438 16.66 -7.50 -3.45
CA MET A 438 16.95 -6.08 -3.67
C MET A 438 17.32 -5.39 -2.35
N ARG A 439 17.79 -4.15 -2.44
CA ARG A 439 17.85 -3.25 -1.28
C ARG A 439 16.41 -2.89 -0.91
N LEU A 440 15.92 -3.50 0.17
CA LEU A 440 14.53 -3.48 0.58
C LEU A 440 14.38 -2.97 2.01
N GLY A 441 13.33 -2.18 2.26
CA GLY A 441 12.99 -1.68 3.59
C GLY A 441 13.58 -0.32 3.90
N THR A 442 13.59 0.03 5.17
CA THR A 442 13.94 1.36 5.65
C THR A 442 15.44 1.54 5.79
N TYR A 443 15.97 2.64 5.21
CA TYR A 443 17.35 3.06 5.34
C TYR A 443 17.45 4.54 5.73
N ASP A 444 18.55 4.87 6.39
CA ASP A 444 18.87 6.24 6.78
C ASP A 444 19.37 7.05 5.57
N CYS A 445 18.97 8.31 5.50
CA CYS A 445 19.47 9.26 4.52
C CYS A 445 19.75 10.60 5.22
N THR A 446 20.95 11.15 4.98
CA THR A 446 21.34 12.48 5.44
C THR A 446 21.16 13.48 4.30
N LEU A 447 20.33 14.49 4.53
CA LEU A 447 20.01 15.53 3.57
C LEU A 447 20.96 16.72 3.70
N ARG A 448 21.34 17.31 2.57
CA ARG A 448 22.20 18.51 2.53
C ARG A 448 21.41 19.73 3.02
N PRO A 449 21.90 20.46 4.06
CA PRO A 449 21.29 21.71 4.49
C PRO A 449 21.20 22.73 3.36
N GLY A 450 20.07 23.44 3.27
CA GLY A 450 19.81 24.45 2.25
C GLY A 450 19.26 23.93 0.93
N SER A 451 19.13 22.61 0.74
CA SER A 451 18.43 22.02 -0.41
C SER A 451 16.90 22.12 -0.25
N HIS A 452 16.15 22.09 -1.36
CA HIS A 452 14.69 22.09 -1.33
C HIS A 452 14.15 20.84 -0.62
N ILE A 453 14.78 19.70 -0.83
CA ILE A 453 14.39 18.45 -0.16
C ILE A 453 14.57 18.54 1.37
N CYS A 454 15.69 19.08 1.86
CA CYS A 454 15.92 19.29 3.28
C CYS A 454 14.91 20.28 3.88
N ALA A 455 14.61 21.36 3.15
CA ALA A 455 13.58 22.33 3.55
C ALA A 455 12.18 21.70 3.61
N ALA A 456 11.83 20.80 2.68
CA ALA A 456 10.56 20.08 2.68
C ALA A 456 10.42 19.16 3.91
N TYR A 457 11.43 18.35 4.21
CA TYR A 457 11.41 17.46 5.39
C TYR A 457 11.58 18.21 6.72
N GLY A 458 12.15 19.41 6.71
CA GLY A 458 12.42 20.20 7.92
C GLY A 458 13.44 19.59 8.88
N LYS A 459 14.23 18.64 8.41
CA LYS A 459 15.26 17.92 9.18
C LYS A 459 16.31 17.32 8.24
N GLU A 460 17.53 17.15 8.76
CA GLU A 460 18.68 16.64 7.99
C GLU A 460 18.73 15.11 7.93
N HIS A 461 18.21 14.42 8.94
CA HIS A 461 18.22 12.96 8.99
C HIS A 461 16.81 12.43 8.81
N ILE A 462 16.64 11.59 7.79
CA ILE A 462 15.37 10.94 7.44
C ILE A 462 15.55 9.43 7.30
N GLN A 463 14.43 8.74 7.36
CA GLN A 463 14.35 7.31 7.08
C GLN A 463 13.27 7.08 6.05
N GLU A 464 13.63 6.42 4.93
CA GLU A 464 12.70 6.12 3.86
C GLU A 464 12.90 4.69 3.35
N ARG A 465 11.89 4.13 2.68
CA ARG A 465 11.91 2.74 2.19
C ARG A 465 12.44 2.66 0.79
N HIS A 466 13.21 1.61 0.54
CA HIS A 466 13.87 1.32 -0.73
C HIS A 466 13.33 0.05 -1.37
N ARG A 467 13.40 -0.01 -2.72
CA ARG A 467 13.10 -1.18 -3.53
C ARG A 467 13.86 -1.10 -4.86
N HIS A 468 15.17 -1.37 -4.85
CA HIS A 468 16.02 -1.27 -6.05
C HIS A 468 17.28 -2.13 -5.97
N ARG A 469 17.92 -2.38 -7.14
CA ARG A 469 19.23 -3.06 -7.29
C ARG A 469 20.30 -2.13 -7.82
N PHE A 470 19.90 -1.16 -8.64
CA PHE A 470 20.77 -0.21 -9.32
C PHE A 470 20.66 1.13 -8.64
N GLU A 471 21.76 1.88 -8.67
CA GLU A 471 21.85 3.17 -7.99
C GLU A 471 22.84 4.10 -8.67
N PHE A 472 22.88 5.36 -8.23
CA PHE A 472 23.80 6.38 -8.72
C PHE A 472 25.26 5.91 -8.55
N ASN A 473 26.06 6.01 -9.66
CA ASN A 473 27.48 5.69 -9.62
C ASN A 473 28.29 6.88 -9.08
N ASN A 474 28.80 6.75 -7.86
CA ASN A 474 29.52 7.82 -7.15
C ASN A 474 30.79 8.30 -7.89
N GLU A 475 31.35 7.54 -8.83
CA GLU A 475 32.50 7.98 -9.65
C GLU A 475 32.18 9.21 -10.51
N TYR A 476 30.90 9.44 -10.80
CA TYR A 476 30.45 10.58 -11.61
C TYR A 476 30.01 11.78 -10.74
N LYS A 477 29.91 11.65 -9.42
CA LYS A 477 29.33 12.64 -8.50
C LYS A 477 29.89 14.05 -8.72
N ASP A 478 31.20 14.23 -8.68
CA ASP A 478 31.83 15.54 -8.85
C ASP A 478 31.49 16.21 -10.19
N ARG A 479 31.32 15.41 -11.25
CA ARG A 479 30.95 15.91 -12.59
C ARG A 479 29.52 16.42 -12.62
N PHE A 480 28.60 15.72 -11.98
CA PHE A 480 27.19 16.13 -11.85
C PHE A 480 27.07 17.42 -11.04
N GLU A 481 27.73 17.48 -9.88
CA GLU A 481 27.70 18.65 -9.01
C GLU A 481 28.28 19.90 -9.68
N ALA A 482 29.40 19.76 -10.39
CA ALA A 482 30.01 20.85 -11.15
C ALA A 482 29.10 21.39 -12.28
N ALA A 483 28.23 20.56 -12.84
CA ALA A 483 27.28 20.94 -13.89
C ALA A 483 25.90 21.39 -13.37
N GLY A 484 25.67 21.34 -12.04
CA GLY A 484 24.47 21.88 -11.43
C GLY A 484 23.45 20.84 -10.92
N MET A 485 23.65 19.52 -11.11
CA MET A 485 22.88 18.49 -10.43
C MET A 485 23.58 18.14 -9.11
N GLN A 486 23.02 18.58 -8.01
CA GLN A 486 23.57 18.38 -6.65
C GLN A 486 23.12 17.06 -6.06
N CYS A 487 24.02 16.31 -5.46
CA CYS A 487 23.71 15.15 -4.62
C CYS A 487 23.33 15.64 -3.22
N VAL A 488 22.04 15.69 -2.96
CA VAL A 488 21.45 16.37 -1.78
C VAL A 488 20.99 15.41 -0.70
N GLY A 489 21.05 14.10 -0.92
CA GLY A 489 20.77 13.06 0.05
C GLY A 489 21.74 11.92 -0.10
N GLU A 490 22.32 11.45 1.00
CA GLU A 490 23.31 10.36 1.04
C GLU A 490 23.03 9.41 2.20
N ASN A 491 23.22 8.13 1.95
CA ASN A 491 23.20 7.14 3.02
C ASN A 491 24.45 7.31 3.89
N PRO A 492 24.33 7.51 5.23
CA PRO A 492 25.47 7.80 6.08
C PRO A 492 26.46 6.64 6.25
N ASP A 493 26.01 5.40 6.06
CA ASP A 493 26.83 4.20 6.25
C ASP A 493 27.63 3.82 4.99
N THR A 494 27.03 4.02 3.81
CA THR A 494 27.58 3.57 2.53
C THR A 494 28.07 4.71 1.63
N GLY A 495 27.64 5.95 1.88
CA GLY A 495 27.91 7.11 1.03
C GLY A 495 27.15 7.07 -0.32
N LEU A 496 26.17 6.18 -0.47
CA LEU A 496 25.35 6.08 -1.68
C LEU A 496 24.46 7.30 -1.82
N VAL A 497 24.36 7.82 -3.05
CA VAL A 497 23.49 8.97 -3.37
C VAL A 497 22.04 8.52 -3.38
N GLU A 498 21.23 9.08 -2.47
CA GLU A 498 19.81 8.77 -2.27
C GLU A 498 18.89 9.82 -2.89
N ALA A 499 19.39 11.04 -3.10
CA ALA A 499 18.62 12.12 -3.68
C ALA A 499 19.48 13.08 -4.48
N VAL A 500 18.93 13.56 -5.60
CA VAL A 500 19.54 14.58 -6.47
C VAL A 500 18.58 15.75 -6.66
N GLU A 501 19.14 16.95 -6.88
CA GLU A 501 18.40 18.19 -7.14
C GLU A 501 19.12 19.04 -8.17
N VAL A 502 18.40 19.56 -9.17
CA VAL A 502 19.00 20.47 -10.18
C VAL A 502 18.90 21.91 -9.68
N SER A 503 20.08 22.55 -9.51
CA SER A 503 20.19 23.93 -9.05
C SER A 503 19.54 24.93 -9.99
N GLY A 504 18.86 25.92 -9.41
CA GLY A 504 18.25 27.02 -10.20
C GLY A 504 16.86 26.71 -10.74
N LEU A 505 16.37 25.49 -10.64
CA LEU A 505 14.98 25.13 -10.94
C LEU A 505 14.11 25.19 -9.68
N ARG A 506 12.83 25.54 -9.86
CA ARG A 506 11.87 25.68 -8.74
C ARG A 506 11.73 24.41 -7.92
N TRP A 507 11.65 23.26 -8.61
CA TRP A 507 11.56 21.93 -7.97
C TRP A 507 11.91 20.86 -9.00
N PHE A 508 13.12 20.36 -8.97
CA PHE A 508 13.53 19.28 -9.86
C PHE A 508 14.34 18.27 -9.05
N ILE A 509 13.62 17.36 -8.38
CA ILE A 509 14.15 16.45 -7.37
C ILE A 509 13.94 15.01 -7.79
N GLY A 510 15.00 14.21 -7.73
CA GLY A 510 14.97 12.76 -7.84
C GLY A 510 15.33 12.09 -6.52
N VAL A 511 14.61 11.04 -6.15
CA VAL A 511 14.90 10.23 -4.96
C VAL A 511 14.96 8.74 -5.31
N GLN A 512 15.96 8.04 -4.77
CA GLN A 512 16.14 6.61 -5.01
C GLN A 512 15.16 5.77 -4.18
N TYR A 513 14.74 6.28 -3.05
CA TYR A 513 13.74 5.68 -2.17
C TYR A 513 12.30 5.96 -2.65
N HIS A 514 11.33 5.37 -1.95
CA HIS A 514 9.90 5.42 -2.23
C HIS A 514 9.16 6.20 -1.13
N PRO A 515 9.04 7.54 -1.22
CA PRO A 515 8.40 8.37 -0.20
C PRO A 515 6.88 8.11 -0.10
N GLU A 516 6.27 7.51 -1.14
CA GLU A 516 4.86 7.13 -1.16
C GLU A 516 4.51 6.08 -0.10
N TYR A 517 5.47 5.25 0.32
CA TYR A 517 5.22 4.21 1.34
C TYR A 517 5.11 4.76 2.76
N THR A 518 5.57 5.98 3.01
CA THR A 518 5.49 6.62 4.33
C THR A 518 4.41 7.68 4.43
N SER A 519 3.68 7.96 3.33
CA SER A 519 2.59 8.93 3.30
C SER A 519 1.28 8.36 3.84
N THR A 520 0.70 9.01 4.86
CA THR A 520 -0.58 8.60 5.45
C THR A 520 -1.57 9.76 5.51
N VAL A 521 -2.85 9.46 5.78
CA VAL A 521 -3.90 10.49 5.88
C VAL A 521 -3.59 11.54 6.95
N LEU A 522 -3.04 11.12 8.09
CA LEU A 522 -2.76 12.01 9.22
C LEU A 522 -1.30 12.50 9.27
N SER A 523 -0.43 11.95 8.43
CA SER A 523 0.97 12.32 8.32
C SER A 523 1.41 12.21 6.86
N PRO A 524 1.01 13.18 6.01
CA PRO A 524 1.42 13.21 4.61
C PRO A 524 2.94 13.31 4.51
N ASN A 525 3.54 12.58 3.57
CA ASN A 525 4.99 12.64 3.38
C ASN A 525 5.41 14.06 2.95
N PRO A 526 6.42 14.66 3.61
CA PRO A 526 6.83 16.05 3.37
C PRO A 526 7.30 16.33 1.94
N LEU A 527 7.86 15.33 1.25
CA LEU A 527 8.34 15.51 -0.13
C LEU A 527 7.17 15.74 -1.10
N PHE A 528 6.07 14.97 -0.96
CA PHE A 528 4.86 15.22 -1.75
C PHE A 528 4.21 16.55 -1.39
N MET A 529 4.23 16.94 -0.12
CA MET A 529 3.73 18.24 0.33
C MET A 529 4.50 19.39 -0.33
N GLY A 530 5.84 19.30 -0.35
CA GLY A 530 6.72 20.29 -0.99
C GLY A 530 6.55 20.33 -2.51
N PHE A 531 6.44 19.17 -3.15
CA PHE A 531 6.20 19.05 -4.59
C PHE A 531 4.88 19.73 -5.01
N ILE A 532 3.77 19.42 -4.35
CA ILE A 532 2.48 20.07 -4.65
C ILE A 532 2.55 21.57 -4.38
N LYS A 533 3.20 22.00 -3.29
CA LYS A 533 3.40 23.42 -3.00
C LYS A 533 4.20 24.12 -4.11
N ALA A 534 5.23 23.49 -4.66
CA ALA A 534 6.00 24.04 -5.79
C ALA A 534 5.16 24.08 -7.08
N ALA A 535 4.32 23.07 -7.31
CA ALA A 535 3.43 23.00 -8.48
C ALA A 535 2.37 24.12 -8.51
N ILE A 536 1.87 24.54 -7.35
CA ILE A 536 0.86 25.61 -7.27
C ILE A 536 1.44 27.03 -7.26
N ASN A 537 2.73 27.19 -6.95
CA ASN A 537 3.40 28.50 -6.90
C ASN A 537 4.14 28.75 -8.24
N LYS A 538 3.39 29.19 -9.26
CA LYS A 538 3.93 29.50 -10.59
C LYS A 538 4.82 30.73 -10.59
#